data_2b1e7fd3341167c755ce54439353453a
#
_entry.id   2b1e7fd3341167c755ce54439353453a
#
_cell.length_a   1.000
_cell.length_b   1.000
_cell.length_c   1.000
_cell.angle_alpha   90.00
_cell.angle_beta   90.00
_cell.angle_gamma   90.00
#
_symmetry.space_group_name_H-M   'P 1'
#
loop_
_entity.id
_entity.type
_entity.pdbx_description
1 polymer ?
#
loop_
_entity_poly.entity_id
_entity_poly.type
_entity_poly.pdbx_seq_one_letter_code
_entity_poly.pdbx_strand_id
1 'polypeptide(L)'
;MSLPVKQQEELLAKGFSRRQIGRMASLLTAGAALPFYNEFAMAQDAERRLMRGAARVSDPDMVRISSNENPMGPCKEGVEAMATIAPLAWRYSPVGPHQDFSKTVAGIEDVPEDHIAAFAGSSDPLHRCQCAFTSPTHSWTMGDPGYGAGAPAFIGSKLNKVPLRPDFSHDVEAMIKADPDAGAYYICNPNNPSGTLTARKDIEYLLANKKKDAVVVIDEAYIHFSDHAQPASDLVAKGKDVVVLRTFSKIYGMAGIRCGMAIGRPDLLAKLENFSGWSAMPITAVAAATASLKHEHLVSDRKQSNAATRQKTFDWLASQGYAYVPSQSNCFMVDAKRPAKEVIDAMAARNVYIGRAWPVWPTHVRITVGLPQEMEAFQVAFQAVMKNSTTTGFVPSLNRRRSYPDGQSWPSV
;
A
#
# COMPACT_ATOMS: atom_id res chain seq x y z
N MET A 1 -26.12 5.50 -7.52
CA MET A 1 -26.20 6.98 -7.38
C MET A 1 -25.62 7.60 -8.63
N SER A 2 -26.23 8.65 -9.17
CA SER A 2 -25.66 9.43 -10.28
C SER A 2 -24.85 10.58 -9.71
N LEU A 3 -23.76 10.94 -10.36
CA LEU A 3 -22.98 12.13 -10.01
C LEU A 3 -23.89 13.39 -10.15
N PRO A 4 -23.68 14.45 -9.34
CA PRO A 4 -24.38 15.72 -9.48
C PRO A 4 -24.24 16.29 -10.88
N VAL A 5 -25.29 16.96 -11.41
CA VAL A 5 -25.33 17.44 -12.78
C VAL A 5 -24.12 18.32 -13.15
N LYS A 6 -23.73 19.24 -12.28
CA LYS A 6 -22.56 20.11 -12.48
C LYS A 6 -21.26 19.31 -12.66
N GLN A 7 -21.08 18.24 -11.90
CA GLN A 7 -19.90 17.35 -12.02
C GLN A 7 -19.93 16.53 -13.32
N GLN A 8 -21.12 16.11 -13.77
CA GLN A 8 -21.26 15.45 -15.07
C GLN A 8 -20.87 16.38 -16.22
N GLU A 9 -21.28 17.64 -16.16
CA GLU A 9 -20.95 18.67 -17.16
C GLU A 9 -19.44 18.95 -17.19
N GLU A 10 -18.78 19.08 -16.02
CA GLU A 10 -17.34 19.26 -15.92
C GLU A 10 -16.56 18.05 -16.50
N LEU A 11 -17.04 16.84 -16.26
CA LEU A 11 -16.43 15.63 -16.81
C LEU A 11 -16.63 15.53 -18.33
N LEU A 12 -17.81 15.92 -18.83
CA LEU A 12 -18.07 16.00 -20.27
C LEU A 12 -17.14 17.01 -20.94
N ALA A 13 -16.94 18.18 -20.32
CA ALA A 13 -16.01 19.21 -20.81
C ALA A 13 -14.54 18.73 -20.83
N LYS A 14 -14.17 17.80 -19.95
CA LYS A 14 -12.86 17.14 -19.92
C LYS A 14 -12.71 15.98 -20.93
N GLY A 15 -13.71 15.75 -21.79
CA GLY A 15 -13.67 14.71 -22.84
C GLY A 15 -14.15 13.33 -22.43
N PHE A 16 -14.74 13.16 -21.22
CA PHE A 16 -15.36 11.90 -20.84
C PHE A 16 -16.72 11.72 -21.53
N SER A 17 -16.99 10.52 -22.05
CA SER A 17 -18.31 10.18 -22.54
C SER A 17 -19.30 9.91 -21.39
N ARG A 18 -20.60 10.06 -21.61
CA ARG A 18 -21.66 9.70 -20.64
C ARG A 18 -21.53 8.27 -20.15
N ARG A 19 -21.09 7.34 -21.02
CA ARG A 19 -20.84 5.93 -20.66
C ARG A 19 -19.66 5.77 -19.71
N GLN A 20 -18.59 6.55 -19.88
CA GLN A 20 -17.44 6.56 -18.97
C GLN A 20 -17.81 7.16 -17.62
N ILE A 21 -18.60 8.25 -17.62
CA ILE A 21 -19.12 8.85 -16.38
C ILE A 21 -20.01 7.86 -15.61
N GLY A 22 -20.87 7.11 -16.31
CA GLY A 22 -21.68 6.04 -15.72
C GLY A 22 -20.82 4.92 -15.12
N ARG A 23 -19.73 4.52 -15.80
CA ARG A 23 -18.77 3.54 -15.27
C ARG A 23 -18.03 4.07 -14.03
N MET A 24 -17.62 5.33 -14.00
CA MET A 24 -17.02 5.96 -12.82
C MET A 24 -17.99 5.96 -11.64
N ALA A 25 -19.25 6.34 -11.85
CA ALA A 25 -20.27 6.28 -10.81
C ALA A 25 -20.48 4.85 -10.28
N SER A 26 -20.47 3.85 -11.16
CA SER A 26 -20.57 2.43 -10.76
C SER A 26 -19.34 1.93 -10.00
N LEU A 27 -18.15 2.43 -10.33
CA LEU A 27 -16.90 2.11 -9.61
C LEU A 27 -16.92 2.68 -8.19
N LEU A 28 -17.44 3.88 -8.01
CA LEU A 28 -17.58 4.53 -6.70
C LEU A 28 -18.58 3.80 -5.79
N THR A 29 -19.59 3.14 -6.38
CA THR A 29 -20.58 2.34 -5.64
C THR A 29 -20.17 0.89 -5.45
N ALA A 30 -19.33 0.35 -6.35
CA ALA A 30 -18.92 -1.05 -6.37
C ALA A 30 -17.48 -1.28 -5.85
N GLY A 31 -16.95 -0.39 -5.02
CA GLY A 31 -15.55 -0.34 -4.54
C GLY A 31 -14.88 -1.63 -4.07
N ALA A 32 -15.52 -2.78 -4.30
CA ALA A 32 -15.02 -4.10 -3.94
C ALA A 32 -15.06 -5.14 -5.07
N ALA A 33 -15.60 -4.85 -6.26
CA ALA A 33 -16.07 -5.94 -7.13
C ALA A 33 -15.36 -6.10 -8.48
N LEU A 34 -14.29 -5.37 -8.80
CA LEU A 34 -13.66 -5.49 -10.11
C LEU A 34 -12.23 -6.04 -10.04
N PRO A 35 -11.88 -7.02 -10.91
CA PRO A 35 -10.58 -7.67 -10.87
C PRO A 35 -9.50 -6.79 -11.50
N PHE A 36 -9.03 -5.81 -10.73
CA PHE A 36 -7.89 -5.02 -11.12
C PHE A 36 -6.61 -5.58 -10.53
N TYR A 37 -5.52 -5.42 -11.26
CA TYR A 37 -4.15 -5.63 -10.82
C TYR A 37 -3.79 -4.57 -9.74
N ASN A 38 -4.57 -4.49 -8.69
CA ASN A 38 -4.23 -3.78 -7.48
C ASN A 38 -3.89 -4.81 -6.39
N GLU A 39 -3.16 -4.40 -5.40
CA GLU A 39 -2.71 -5.27 -4.31
C GLU A 39 -3.89 -5.92 -3.58
N PHE A 40 -5.03 -5.23 -3.49
CA PHE A 40 -6.26 -5.73 -2.90
C PHE A 40 -6.89 -6.84 -3.75
N ALA A 41 -7.00 -6.67 -5.08
CA ALA A 41 -7.53 -7.72 -5.95
C ALA A 41 -6.60 -8.95 -6.00
N MET A 42 -5.29 -8.74 -5.89
CA MET A 42 -4.33 -9.83 -5.88
C MET A 42 -4.21 -10.47 -4.50
N ALA A 43 -4.38 -9.73 -3.42
CA ALA A 43 -4.57 -10.28 -2.08
C ALA A 43 -5.85 -11.12 -2.04
N GLN A 44 -6.95 -10.65 -2.62
CA GLN A 44 -8.18 -11.44 -2.77
C GLN A 44 -7.99 -12.66 -3.67
N ASP A 45 -7.22 -12.58 -4.75
CA ASP A 45 -6.95 -13.73 -5.60
C ASP A 45 -6.05 -14.76 -4.89
N ALA A 46 -5.05 -14.29 -4.15
CA ALA A 46 -4.25 -15.13 -3.24
C ALA A 46 -5.14 -15.76 -2.15
N GLU A 47 -6.04 -14.98 -1.57
CA GLU A 47 -7.01 -15.44 -0.57
C GLU A 47 -8.05 -16.42 -1.15
N ARG A 48 -8.55 -16.16 -2.36
CA ARG A 48 -9.41 -17.12 -3.10
C ARG A 48 -8.69 -18.41 -3.46
N ARG A 49 -7.40 -18.37 -3.77
CA ARG A 49 -6.56 -19.56 -3.99
C ARG A 49 -6.34 -20.32 -2.69
N LEU A 50 -6.11 -19.63 -1.58
CA LEU A 50 -6.05 -20.21 -0.24
C LEU A 50 -7.37 -20.89 0.12
N MET A 51 -8.51 -20.27 -0.13
CA MET A 51 -9.84 -20.86 0.12
C MET A 51 -10.16 -22.03 -0.82
N ARG A 52 -9.74 -21.98 -2.08
CA ARG A 52 -9.91 -23.09 -3.03
C ARG A 52 -8.98 -24.27 -2.74
N GLY A 53 -7.84 -24.03 -2.11
CA GLY A 53 -6.86 -25.04 -1.73
C GLY A 53 -7.18 -25.78 -0.43
N ALA A 54 -8.37 -25.60 0.16
CA ALA A 54 -8.79 -26.20 1.44
C ALA A 54 -7.86 -25.91 2.64
N ALA A 55 -6.91 -24.99 2.53
CA ALA A 55 -6.16 -24.50 3.66
C ALA A 55 -7.08 -23.64 4.53
N ARG A 56 -7.39 -24.08 5.73
CA ARG A 56 -8.20 -23.32 6.70
C ARG A 56 -7.45 -22.03 7.02
N VAL A 57 -8.17 -20.91 7.07
CA VAL A 57 -7.64 -19.58 7.48
C VAL A 57 -6.99 -19.63 8.88
N SER A 58 -7.19 -20.70 9.60
CA SER A 58 -6.66 -21.00 10.94
C SER A 58 -5.58 -22.09 10.96
N ASP A 59 -4.94 -22.42 9.83
CA ASP A 59 -3.79 -23.35 9.88
C ASP A 59 -2.63 -22.66 10.63
N PRO A 60 -2.27 -23.13 11.83
CA PRO A 60 -1.23 -22.53 12.63
C PRO A 60 0.17 -22.64 11.99
N ASP A 61 0.34 -23.55 11.04
CA ASP A 61 1.61 -23.80 10.35
C ASP A 61 1.75 -22.98 9.06
N MET A 62 0.72 -22.20 8.68
CA MET A 62 0.76 -21.36 7.50
C MET A 62 1.60 -20.11 7.71
N VAL A 63 2.62 -19.91 6.86
CA VAL A 63 3.42 -18.68 6.80
C VAL A 63 2.90 -17.79 5.68
N ARG A 64 2.35 -16.64 6.04
CA ARG A 64 1.75 -15.70 5.08
C ARG A 64 2.56 -14.41 4.99
N ILE A 65 3.47 -14.37 4.03
CA ILE A 65 4.37 -13.23 3.75
C ILE A 65 4.18 -12.71 2.31
N SER A 66 2.93 -12.59 1.88
CA SER A 66 2.56 -12.28 0.49
C SER A 66 1.97 -10.87 0.28
N SER A 67 1.45 -10.21 1.32
CA SER A 67 0.60 -9.03 1.18
C SER A 67 1.15 -7.77 1.85
N ASN A 68 2.42 -7.76 2.24
CA ASN A 68 3.06 -6.64 2.95
C ASN A 68 2.28 -6.26 4.22
N GLU A 69 1.71 -7.26 4.89
CA GLU A 69 1.06 -7.10 6.19
C GLU A 69 2.14 -7.01 7.29
N ASN A 70 1.76 -6.45 8.43
CA ASN A 70 2.61 -6.46 9.62
C ASN A 70 2.02 -7.46 10.62
N PRO A 71 2.70 -8.61 10.86
CA PRO A 71 2.17 -9.67 11.71
C PRO A 71 2.11 -9.29 13.21
N MET A 72 2.69 -8.16 13.60
CA MET A 72 2.58 -7.64 14.98
C MET A 72 1.16 -7.13 15.30
N GLY A 73 0.31 -6.89 14.27
CA GLY A 73 -1.06 -6.42 14.47
C GLY A 73 -1.15 -4.97 15.01
N PRO A 74 -2.34 -4.50 15.38
CA PRO A 74 -2.51 -3.19 16.03
C PRO A 74 -1.87 -3.18 17.42
N CYS A 75 -1.44 -2.00 17.90
CA CYS A 75 -0.93 -1.87 19.27
C CYS A 75 -2.07 -2.05 20.30
N LYS A 76 -1.67 -2.31 21.53
CA LYS A 76 -2.61 -2.51 22.66
C LYS A 76 -3.56 -1.32 22.82
N GLU A 77 -3.03 -0.11 22.82
CA GLU A 77 -3.78 1.14 22.95
C GLU A 77 -4.78 1.32 21.81
N GLY A 78 -4.40 0.91 20.60
CA GLY A 78 -5.29 0.90 19.44
C GLY A 78 -6.46 -0.06 19.61
N VAL A 79 -6.20 -1.27 20.11
CA VAL A 79 -7.25 -2.27 20.40
C VAL A 79 -8.19 -1.79 21.51
N GLU A 80 -7.66 -1.25 22.58
CA GLU A 80 -8.43 -0.69 23.71
C GLU A 80 -9.29 0.50 23.26
N ALA A 81 -8.75 1.39 22.42
CA ALA A 81 -9.49 2.51 21.85
C ALA A 81 -10.67 2.05 20.98
N MET A 82 -10.48 0.99 20.17
CA MET A 82 -11.58 0.39 19.40
C MET A 82 -12.69 -0.14 20.31
N ALA A 83 -12.34 -0.87 21.36
CA ALA A 83 -13.31 -1.41 22.31
C ALA A 83 -14.07 -0.29 23.04
N THR A 84 -13.37 0.75 23.44
CA THR A 84 -13.96 1.90 24.16
C THR A 84 -14.94 2.67 23.30
N ILE A 85 -14.65 2.88 22.00
CA ILE A 85 -15.52 3.65 21.11
C ILE A 85 -16.67 2.82 20.53
N ALA A 86 -16.57 1.48 20.53
CA ALA A 86 -17.55 0.58 19.91
C ALA A 86 -19.01 0.84 20.34
N PRO A 87 -19.35 1.19 21.60
CA PRO A 87 -20.71 1.56 21.98
C PRO A 87 -21.31 2.74 21.22
N LEU A 88 -20.49 3.59 20.59
CA LEU A 88 -20.93 4.71 19.76
C LEU A 88 -21.08 4.36 18.28
N ALA A 89 -20.80 3.11 17.87
CA ALA A 89 -20.80 2.67 16.48
C ALA A 89 -22.17 2.70 15.78
N TRP A 90 -23.26 2.96 16.51
CA TRP A 90 -24.58 3.19 15.94
C TRP A 90 -24.74 4.56 15.26
N ARG A 91 -23.76 5.47 15.43
CA ARG A 91 -23.68 6.76 14.74
C ARG A 91 -22.63 6.72 13.63
N TYR A 92 -22.96 7.31 12.47
CA TYR A 92 -22.02 7.40 11.34
C TYR A 92 -20.78 8.26 11.64
N SER A 93 -20.99 9.43 12.26
CA SER A 93 -19.92 10.38 12.60
C SER A 93 -20.25 11.04 13.94
N PRO A 94 -19.94 10.38 15.07
CA PRO A 94 -20.02 11.05 16.35
C PRO A 94 -19.05 12.25 16.36
N VAL A 95 -19.45 13.35 16.98
CA VAL A 95 -18.60 14.54 17.13
C VAL A 95 -17.36 14.16 17.95
N GLY A 96 -16.21 14.60 17.48
CA GLY A 96 -14.92 14.48 18.17
C GLY A 96 -13.92 13.53 17.51
N PRO A 97 -14.17 12.22 17.38
CA PRO A 97 -13.12 11.27 16.96
C PRO A 97 -12.43 11.60 15.65
N HIS A 98 -13.17 11.98 14.59
CA HIS A 98 -12.59 12.34 13.31
C HIS A 98 -11.78 13.64 13.37
N GLN A 99 -12.25 14.62 14.15
CA GLN A 99 -11.53 15.86 14.39
C GLN A 99 -10.25 15.63 15.17
N ASP A 100 -10.29 14.79 16.23
CA ASP A 100 -9.11 14.41 17.01
C ASP A 100 -8.06 13.72 16.15
N PHE A 101 -8.51 12.86 15.22
CA PHE A 101 -7.62 12.23 14.25
C PHE A 101 -6.94 13.27 13.36
N SER A 102 -7.72 14.13 12.69
CA SER A 102 -7.17 15.15 11.79
C SER A 102 -6.22 16.08 12.51
N LYS A 103 -6.59 16.54 13.70
CA LYS A 103 -5.74 17.38 14.55
C LYS A 103 -4.45 16.68 14.96
N THR A 104 -4.52 15.39 15.33
CA THR A 104 -3.33 14.61 15.71
C THR A 104 -2.38 14.46 14.52
N VAL A 105 -2.91 14.11 13.34
CA VAL A 105 -2.11 14.00 12.11
C VAL A 105 -1.51 15.35 11.73
N ALA A 106 -2.31 16.41 11.72
CA ALA A 106 -1.87 17.75 11.37
C ALA A 106 -0.69 18.22 12.24
N GLY A 107 -0.75 17.96 13.55
CA GLY A 107 0.34 18.27 14.48
C GLY A 107 1.62 17.44 14.25
N ILE A 108 1.48 16.18 13.80
CA ILE A 108 2.65 15.32 13.49
C ILE A 108 3.30 15.73 12.16
N GLU A 109 2.48 16.06 11.16
CA GLU A 109 2.93 16.34 9.79
C GLU A 109 3.26 17.84 9.55
N ASP A 110 3.04 18.70 10.55
CA ASP A 110 3.25 20.15 10.50
C ASP A 110 2.50 20.81 9.31
N VAL A 111 1.20 20.50 9.20
CA VAL A 111 0.28 21.06 8.20
C VAL A 111 -1.03 21.49 8.87
N PRO A 112 -1.80 22.41 8.28
CA PRO A 112 -3.13 22.77 8.80
C PRO A 112 -4.11 21.57 8.78
N GLU A 113 -5.11 21.55 9.68
CA GLU A 113 -6.08 20.46 9.80
C GLU A 113 -6.90 20.24 8.52
N ASP A 114 -7.21 21.28 7.78
CA ASP A 114 -7.93 21.23 6.50
C ASP A 114 -7.11 20.62 5.34
N HIS A 115 -5.83 20.35 5.57
CA HIS A 115 -4.95 19.63 4.66
C HIS A 115 -4.99 18.12 4.87
N ILE A 116 -5.80 17.61 5.81
CA ILE A 116 -5.93 16.19 6.12
C ILE A 116 -7.31 15.68 5.73
N ALA A 117 -7.37 14.62 4.93
CA ALA A 117 -8.59 13.89 4.63
C ALA A 117 -8.43 12.41 5.01
N ALA A 118 -9.35 11.89 5.84
CA ALA A 118 -9.33 10.53 6.35
C ALA A 118 -10.08 9.58 5.41
N PHE A 119 -9.56 8.36 5.21
CA PHE A 119 -10.10 7.36 4.29
C PHE A 119 -10.01 5.94 4.86
N ALA A 120 -10.83 5.02 4.34
CA ALA A 120 -10.78 3.60 4.68
C ALA A 120 -9.56 2.90 4.04
N GLY A 121 -8.35 3.27 4.44
CA GLY A 121 -7.07 2.87 3.86
C GLY A 121 -6.63 3.83 2.74
N SER A 122 -5.39 3.69 2.24
CA SER A 122 -4.84 4.57 1.21
C SER A 122 -5.25 4.21 -0.22
N SER A 123 -5.81 3.01 -0.45
CA SER A 123 -6.26 2.61 -1.79
C SER A 123 -7.46 3.41 -2.28
N ASP A 124 -8.36 3.83 -1.37
CA ASP A 124 -9.49 4.68 -1.72
C ASP A 124 -9.04 6.04 -2.24
N PRO A 125 -8.25 6.87 -1.52
CA PRO A 125 -7.78 8.13 -2.05
C PRO A 125 -6.86 7.96 -3.28
N LEU A 126 -6.11 6.86 -3.41
CA LEU A 126 -5.35 6.58 -4.63
C LEU A 126 -6.25 6.47 -5.86
N HIS A 127 -7.35 5.70 -5.77
CA HIS A 127 -8.31 5.58 -6.87
C HIS A 127 -9.01 6.91 -7.17
N ARG A 128 -9.30 7.69 -6.14
CA ARG A 128 -9.88 9.04 -6.31
C ARG A 128 -8.91 9.99 -6.99
N CYS A 129 -7.61 9.96 -6.65
CA CYS A 129 -6.57 10.72 -7.37
C CYS A 129 -6.54 10.36 -8.85
N GLN A 130 -6.61 9.06 -9.17
CA GLN A 130 -6.65 8.61 -10.55
C GLN A 130 -7.85 9.16 -11.31
N CYS A 131 -9.02 9.20 -10.68
CA CYS A 131 -10.22 9.77 -11.30
C CYS A 131 -10.19 11.31 -11.36
N ALA A 132 -9.70 11.96 -10.30
CA ALA A 132 -9.75 13.42 -10.17
C ALA A 132 -8.73 14.13 -11.06
N PHE A 133 -7.55 13.55 -11.23
CA PHE A 133 -6.40 14.19 -11.88
C PHE A 133 -6.12 13.66 -13.29
N THR A 134 -6.87 12.67 -13.77
CA THR A 134 -6.71 12.17 -15.13
C THR A 134 -8.00 12.26 -15.97
N SER A 135 -7.85 12.10 -17.27
CA SER A 135 -8.95 12.14 -18.23
C SER A 135 -8.54 11.34 -19.48
N PRO A 136 -9.41 11.14 -20.47
CA PRO A 136 -9.01 10.57 -21.75
C PRO A 136 -7.86 11.31 -22.45
N THR A 137 -7.66 12.59 -22.15
CA THR A 137 -6.60 13.45 -22.72
C THR A 137 -5.43 13.73 -21.77
N HIS A 138 -5.54 13.36 -20.49
CA HIS A 138 -4.51 13.58 -19.48
C HIS A 138 -4.23 12.27 -18.75
N SER A 139 -3.04 11.73 -18.98
CA SER A 139 -2.68 10.40 -18.49
C SER A 139 -2.33 10.33 -17.01
N TRP A 140 -2.33 9.08 -16.51
CA TRP A 140 -1.64 8.69 -15.28
C TRP A 140 -0.27 8.11 -15.65
N THR A 141 0.81 8.68 -15.13
CA THR A 141 2.17 8.22 -15.40
C THR A 141 2.81 7.68 -14.12
N MET A 142 3.38 6.47 -14.17
CA MET A 142 3.95 5.77 -13.02
C MET A 142 5.14 4.90 -13.39
N GLY A 143 5.94 4.52 -12.40
CA GLY A 143 7.00 3.53 -12.55
C GLY A 143 6.47 2.10 -12.78
N ASP A 144 7.21 1.26 -13.49
CA ASP A 144 6.92 -0.16 -13.72
C ASP A 144 8.16 -1.02 -13.43
N PRO A 145 8.11 -1.95 -12.47
CA PRO A 145 6.94 -2.35 -11.71
C PRO A 145 6.53 -1.31 -10.64
N GLY A 146 5.22 -1.19 -10.45
CA GLY A 146 4.63 -0.27 -9.47
C GLY A 146 3.29 -0.78 -8.96
N TYR A 147 2.70 -0.01 -8.05
CA TYR A 147 1.43 -0.33 -7.38
C TYR A 147 0.28 0.50 -7.96
N GLY A 148 -0.93 -0.05 -7.99
CA GLY A 148 -2.15 0.72 -8.18
C GLY A 148 -2.48 1.17 -9.60
N ALA A 149 -2.10 0.43 -10.64
CA ALA A 149 -2.24 0.81 -12.05
C ALA A 149 -3.65 0.65 -12.67
N GLY A 150 -4.67 0.25 -11.92
CA GLY A 150 -5.91 -0.27 -12.51
C GLY A 150 -6.98 0.75 -12.89
N ALA A 151 -7.19 1.80 -12.09
CA ALA A 151 -8.32 2.69 -12.25
C ALA A 151 -8.32 3.53 -13.55
N PRO A 152 -7.19 4.02 -14.09
CA PRO A 152 -7.18 4.81 -15.31
C PRO A 152 -7.84 4.12 -16.50
N ALA A 153 -7.62 2.82 -16.67
CA ALA A 153 -8.21 2.06 -17.77
C ALA A 153 -9.75 2.05 -17.76
N PHE A 154 -10.37 2.12 -16.57
CA PHE A 154 -11.83 2.12 -16.45
C PHE A 154 -12.47 3.42 -16.83
N ILE A 155 -11.82 4.52 -16.50
CA ILE A 155 -12.30 5.85 -16.87
C ILE A 155 -11.89 6.22 -18.29
N GLY A 156 -11.13 5.35 -18.99
CA GLY A 156 -10.64 5.59 -20.33
C GLY A 156 -9.46 6.55 -20.38
N SER A 157 -8.78 6.75 -19.26
CA SER A 157 -7.55 7.52 -19.22
C SER A 157 -6.38 6.64 -19.69
N LYS A 158 -5.38 7.25 -20.29
CA LYS A 158 -4.14 6.59 -20.69
C LYS A 158 -3.28 6.32 -19.45
N LEU A 159 -2.71 5.12 -19.38
CA LEU A 159 -1.73 4.71 -18.38
C LEU A 159 -0.35 4.62 -19.02
N ASN A 160 0.58 5.46 -18.58
CA ASN A 160 1.99 5.37 -18.97
C ASN A 160 2.78 4.66 -17.89
N LYS A 161 3.40 3.55 -18.24
CA LYS A 161 4.29 2.78 -17.39
C LYS A 161 5.71 3.00 -17.84
N VAL A 162 6.54 3.50 -16.95
CA VAL A 162 7.94 3.84 -17.22
C VAL A 162 8.83 2.87 -16.44
N PRO A 163 9.78 2.18 -17.10
CA PRO A 163 10.71 1.31 -16.40
C PRO A 163 11.45 2.04 -15.28
N LEU A 164 11.67 1.35 -14.17
CA LEU A 164 12.52 1.87 -13.10
C LEU A 164 13.97 1.98 -13.59
N ARG A 165 14.74 2.87 -12.98
CA ARG A 165 16.20 2.98 -13.20
C ARG A 165 16.94 1.69 -12.80
N PRO A 166 18.19 1.49 -13.18
CA PRO A 166 19.00 0.33 -12.77
C PRO A 166 19.17 0.17 -11.24
N ASP A 167 19.04 1.26 -10.48
CA ASP A 167 19.02 1.26 -9.02
C ASP A 167 17.62 1.03 -8.43
N PHE A 168 16.65 0.70 -9.29
CA PHE A 168 15.25 0.46 -8.97
C PHE A 168 14.47 1.69 -8.46
N SER A 169 15.03 2.89 -8.56
CA SER A 169 14.31 4.15 -8.29
C SER A 169 13.42 4.56 -9.47
N HIS A 170 12.47 5.46 -9.25
CA HIS A 170 11.67 6.01 -10.34
C HIS A 170 12.52 6.88 -11.26
N ASP A 171 12.37 6.67 -12.56
CA ASP A 171 12.98 7.55 -13.59
C ASP A 171 12.03 8.73 -13.87
N VAL A 172 12.15 9.76 -13.08
CA VAL A 172 11.26 10.93 -13.16
C VAL A 172 11.42 11.71 -14.46
N GLU A 173 12.61 11.73 -15.04
CA GLU A 173 12.86 12.36 -16.35
C GLU A 173 12.16 11.59 -17.47
N ALA A 174 12.29 10.27 -17.46
CA ALA A 174 11.58 9.42 -18.41
C ALA A 174 10.06 9.48 -18.20
N MET A 175 9.58 9.63 -16.95
CA MET A 175 8.16 9.82 -16.65
C MET A 175 7.60 11.12 -17.28
N ILE A 176 8.34 12.24 -17.19
CA ILE A 176 7.96 13.50 -17.85
C ILE A 176 7.96 13.33 -19.37
N LYS A 177 8.99 12.70 -19.92
CA LYS A 177 9.12 12.48 -21.39
C LYS A 177 8.04 11.55 -21.94
N ALA A 178 7.58 10.57 -21.14
CA ALA A 178 6.55 9.61 -21.55
C ALA A 178 5.21 10.30 -21.89
N ASP A 179 4.87 11.35 -21.17
CA ASP A 179 3.72 12.20 -21.48
C ASP A 179 3.89 13.58 -20.82
N PRO A 180 4.35 14.60 -21.60
CA PRO A 180 4.44 15.97 -21.09
C PRO A 180 3.08 16.58 -20.68
N ASP A 181 1.99 16.02 -21.17
CA ASP A 181 0.61 16.43 -20.87
C ASP A 181 -0.07 15.55 -19.81
N ALA A 182 0.69 14.75 -19.08
CA ALA A 182 0.16 13.93 -18.00
C ALA A 182 -0.67 14.76 -17.00
N GLY A 183 -1.80 14.23 -16.56
CA GLY A 183 -2.63 14.86 -15.53
C GLY A 183 -2.09 14.56 -14.13
N ALA A 184 -1.45 13.41 -13.95
CA ALA A 184 -0.82 13.06 -12.70
C ALA A 184 0.41 12.14 -12.88
N TYR A 185 1.34 12.30 -11.96
CA TYR A 185 2.50 11.43 -11.78
C TYR A 185 2.40 10.73 -10.43
N TYR A 186 2.62 9.41 -10.43
CA TYR A 186 2.56 8.60 -9.22
C TYR A 186 3.94 8.09 -8.83
N ILE A 187 4.33 8.38 -7.60
CA ILE A 187 5.58 7.95 -6.97
C ILE A 187 5.23 7.20 -5.69
N CYS A 188 5.50 5.90 -5.62
CA CYS A 188 5.45 5.15 -4.37
C CYS A 188 6.83 5.20 -3.70
N ASN A 189 6.93 5.76 -2.49
CA ASN A 189 8.23 6.02 -1.86
C ASN A 189 8.22 5.73 -0.35
N PRO A 190 8.83 4.63 0.08
CA PRO A 190 9.51 3.54 -0.65
C PRO A 190 8.61 2.81 -1.64
N ASN A 191 9.16 2.37 -2.78
CA ASN A 191 8.39 1.78 -3.85
C ASN A 191 7.87 0.37 -3.52
N ASN A 192 6.71 0.03 -4.03
CA ASN A 192 6.18 -1.34 -4.06
C ASN A 192 6.14 -1.79 -5.54
N PRO A 193 6.93 -2.83 -5.95
CA PRO A 193 7.43 -3.92 -5.10
C PRO A 193 8.91 -3.82 -4.68
N SER A 194 9.70 -2.91 -5.23
CA SER A 194 11.16 -2.93 -5.06
C SER A 194 11.62 -2.59 -3.63
N GLY A 195 10.85 -1.79 -2.90
CA GLY A 195 11.22 -1.27 -1.59
C GLY A 195 12.29 -0.16 -1.64
N THR A 196 12.67 0.29 -2.82
CA THR A 196 13.71 1.30 -3.04
C THR A 196 13.16 2.72 -2.91
N LEU A 197 14.04 3.67 -2.69
CA LEU A 197 13.70 5.08 -2.56
C LEU A 197 13.92 5.83 -3.88
N THR A 198 13.02 6.77 -4.13
CA THR A 198 13.26 7.88 -5.08
C THR A 198 13.79 9.05 -4.29
N ALA A 199 14.93 9.58 -4.68
CA ALA A 199 15.58 10.65 -3.97
C ALA A 199 14.73 11.93 -3.94
N ARG A 200 14.81 12.69 -2.85
CA ARG A 200 14.07 13.95 -2.71
C ARG A 200 14.31 14.91 -3.86
N LYS A 201 15.56 15.06 -4.31
CA LYS A 201 15.93 15.89 -5.47
C LYS A 201 15.21 15.50 -6.77
N ASP A 202 14.93 14.19 -6.96
CA ASP A 202 14.21 13.72 -8.14
C ASP A 202 12.73 14.06 -8.05
N ILE A 203 12.13 13.98 -6.85
CA ILE A 203 10.75 14.41 -6.59
C ILE A 203 10.61 15.93 -6.83
N GLU A 204 11.56 16.71 -6.34
CA GLU A 204 11.59 18.18 -6.54
C GLU A 204 11.82 18.53 -8.02
N TYR A 205 12.67 17.79 -8.72
CA TYR A 205 12.85 17.92 -10.17
C TYR A 205 11.55 17.65 -10.93
N LEU A 206 10.83 16.56 -10.58
CA LEU A 206 9.51 16.26 -11.15
C LEU A 206 8.53 17.41 -10.95
N LEU A 207 8.45 17.94 -9.72
CA LEU A 207 7.57 19.07 -9.39
C LEU A 207 7.90 20.35 -10.15
N ALA A 208 9.19 20.59 -10.41
CA ALA A 208 9.65 21.77 -11.14
C ALA A 208 9.42 21.67 -12.65
N ASN A 209 9.41 20.46 -13.22
CA ASN A 209 9.41 20.22 -14.68
C ASN A 209 8.10 19.60 -15.21
N LYS A 210 7.18 19.18 -14.33
CA LYS A 210 5.85 18.72 -14.74
C LYS A 210 5.03 19.85 -15.36
N LYS A 211 4.01 19.50 -16.13
CA LYS A 211 2.99 20.45 -16.57
C LYS A 211 2.38 21.19 -15.34
N LYS A 212 2.10 22.48 -15.50
CA LYS A 212 1.63 23.35 -14.41
C LYS A 212 0.44 22.76 -13.63
N ASP A 213 -0.55 22.19 -14.34
CA ASP A 213 -1.78 21.69 -13.74
C ASP A 213 -1.72 20.21 -13.37
N ALA A 214 -0.61 19.52 -13.63
CA ALA A 214 -0.42 18.13 -13.23
C ALA A 214 -0.16 18.02 -11.74
N VAL A 215 -0.62 16.93 -11.11
CA VAL A 215 -0.45 16.65 -9.69
C VAL A 215 0.54 15.51 -9.49
N VAL A 216 1.42 15.63 -8.49
CA VAL A 216 2.28 14.52 -8.06
C VAL A 216 1.62 13.82 -6.88
N VAL A 217 1.26 12.56 -7.06
CA VAL A 217 0.70 11.71 -6.00
C VAL A 217 1.84 10.86 -5.43
N ILE A 218 2.17 11.10 -4.16
CA ILE A 218 3.26 10.43 -3.46
C ILE A 218 2.67 9.44 -2.46
N ASP A 219 2.78 8.15 -2.77
CA ASP A 219 2.29 7.09 -1.89
C ASP A 219 3.38 6.69 -0.89
N GLU A 220 3.19 7.11 0.34
CA GLU A 220 4.08 6.89 1.47
C GLU A 220 3.62 5.74 2.37
N ALA A 221 2.98 4.71 1.80
CA ALA A 221 2.51 3.57 2.57
C ALA A 221 3.62 2.88 3.39
N TYR A 222 4.86 3.01 2.98
CA TYR A 222 6.02 2.36 3.60
C TYR A 222 7.02 3.34 4.24
N ILE A 223 6.71 4.64 4.29
CA ILE A 223 7.62 5.69 4.74
C ILE A 223 8.25 5.42 6.11
N HIS A 224 7.46 4.88 7.03
CA HIS A 224 7.86 4.65 8.42
C HIS A 224 8.86 3.50 8.61
N PHE A 225 9.15 2.69 7.57
CA PHE A 225 10.14 1.60 7.65
C PHE A 225 11.57 2.06 7.33
N SER A 226 11.75 3.28 6.84
CA SER A 226 13.04 3.82 6.40
C SER A 226 13.51 4.95 7.30
N ASP A 227 14.81 4.99 7.58
CA ASP A 227 15.48 6.14 8.20
C ASP A 227 15.98 7.14 7.15
N HIS A 228 15.94 6.76 5.87
CA HIS A 228 16.46 7.58 4.76
C HIS A 228 15.36 8.22 3.91
N ALA A 229 14.12 7.77 4.06
CA ALA A 229 13.00 8.37 3.36
C ALA A 229 12.60 9.70 4.01
N GLN A 230 12.42 10.73 3.18
CA GLN A 230 11.95 12.04 3.63
C GLN A 230 10.45 12.15 3.36
N PRO A 231 9.63 12.45 4.39
CA PRO A 231 8.20 12.72 4.21
C PRO A 231 7.97 13.88 3.23
N ALA A 232 6.92 13.79 2.42
CA ALA A 232 6.58 14.83 1.46
C ALA A 232 5.50 15.81 1.97
N SER A 233 5.08 15.69 3.22
CA SER A 233 4.16 16.63 3.88
C SER A 233 4.68 18.08 3.88
N ASP A 234 6.00 18.27 3.99
CA ASP A 234 6.60 19.59 3.86
C ASP A 234 6.41 20.25 2.48
N LEU A 235 6.30 19.45 1.41
CA LEU A 235 5.97 19.97 0.09
C LEU A 235 4.52 20.46 0.04
N VAL A 236 3.61 19.75 0.74
CA VAL A 236 2.22 20.19 0.90
C VAL A 236 2.17 21.50 1.68
N ALA A 237 2.89 21.59 2.81
CA ALA A 237 3.00 22.82 3.61
C ALA A 237 3.55 24.01 2.80
N LYS A 238 4.45 23.74 1.83
CA LYS A 238 4.98 24.74 0.88
C LYS A 238 4.02 25.06 -0.28
N GLY A 239 2.79 24.56 -0.26
CA GLY A 239 1.75 24.83 -1.28
C GLY A 239 2.00 24.18 -2.65
N LYS A 240 2.83 23.11 -2.74
CA LYS A 240 3.09 22.41 -3.99
C LYS A 240 1.88 21.58 -4.44
N ASP A 241 1.81 21.25 -5.74
CA ASP A 241 0.77 20.40 -6.31
C ASP A 241 1.06 18.92 -6.00
N VAL A 242 0.96 18.57 -4.72
CA VAL A 242 1.25 17.25 -4.19
C VAL A 242 0.05 16.74 -3.39
N VAL A 243 -0.24 15.45 -3.55
CA VAL A 243 -1.11 14.69 -2.64
C VAL A 243 -0.29 13.53 -2.09
N VAL A 244 -0.09 13.52 -0.77
CA VAL A 244 0.59 12.44 -0.07
C VAL A 244 -0.42 11.44 0.46
N LEU A 245 -0.20 10.15 0.21
CA LEU A 245 -1.06 9.07 0.70
C LEU A 245 -0.37 8.32 1.83
N ARG A 246 -1.07 8.10 2.94
CA ARG A 246 -0.60 7.34 4.10
C ARG A 246 -1.60 6.26 4.50
N THR A 247 -1.12 5.17 5.05
CA THR A 247 -1.95 4.05 5.50
C THR A 247 -1.50 3.52 6.86
N PHE A 248 -2.44 3.07 7.66
CA PHE A 248 -2.18 2.34 8.90
C PHE A 248 -2.06 0.81 8.67
N SER A 249 -2.21 0.36 7.42
CA SER A 249 -2.14 -1.06 7.07
C SER A 249 -0.77 -1.69 7.27
N LYS A 250 0.33 -0.89 7.26
CA LYS A 250 1.71 -1.38 7.20
C LYS A 250 2.38 -1.30 8.58
N ILE A 251 3.08 -0.24 8.91
CA ILE A 251 3.82 -0.14 10.19
C ILE A 251 2.90 -0.31 11.41
N TYR A 252 1.68 0.22 11.34
CA TYR A 252 0.71 0.17 12.43
C TYR A 252 -0.03 -1.18 12.57
N GLY A 253 0.14 -2.12 11.60
CA GLY A 253 -0.45 -3.45 11.68
C GLY A 253 -1.98 -3.49 11.54
N MET A 254 -2.59 -2.48 10.94
CA MET A 254 -4.05 -2.28 10.92
C MET A 254 -4.66 -2.55 9.53
N ALA A 255 -4.12 -3.49 8.76
CA ALA A 255 -4.56 -3.76 7.39
C ALA A 255 -6.07 -4.09 7.28
N GLY A 256 -6.59 -4.91 8.21
CA GLY A 256 -7.99 -5.30 8.26
C GLY A 256 -8.92 -4.24 8.87
N ILE A 257 -8.40 -3.28 9.63
CA ILE A 257 -9.17 -2.21 10.28
C ILE A 257 -9.59 -1.13 9.29
N ARG A 258 -8.85 -0.95 8.20
CA ARG A 258 -9.13 -0.02 7.10
C ARG A 258 -9.04 1.46 7.53
N CYS A 259 -7.83 1.92 7.79
CA CYS A 259 -7.52 3.32 8.08
C CYS A 259 -6.38 3.83 7.19
N GLY A 260 -6.52 5.06 6.71
CA GLY A 260 -5.53 5.78 5.91
C GLY A 260 -5.92 7.24 5.76
N MET A 261 -5.13 7.98 5.01
CA MET A 261 -5.36 9.41 4.80
C MET A 261 -4.70 9.89 3.50
N ALA A 262 -5.19 11.04 3.03
CA ALA A 262 -4.52 11.89 2.07
C ALA A 262 -4.13 13.21 2.76
N ILE A 263 -2.94 13.70 2.48
CA ILE A 263 -2.42 14.99 2.91
C ILE A 263 -2.21 15.84 1.66
N GLY A 264 -2.82 16.99 1.58
CA GLY A 264 -2.77 17.84 0.39
C GLY A 264 -3.41 19.19 0.63
N ARG A 265 -3.22 20.13 -0.29
CA ARG A 265 -3.94 21.39 -0.22
C ARG A 265 -5.47 21.16 -0.29
N PRO A 266 -6.28 21.99 0.40
CA PRO A 266 -7.73 21.84 0.42
C PRO A 266 -8.38 21.79 -0.97
N ASP A 267 -7.87 22.57 -1.94
CA ASP A 267 -8.37 22.58 -3.32
C ASP A 267 -8.13 21.26 -4.06
N LEU A 268 -7.03 20.55 -3.75
CA LEU A 268 -6.73 19.23 -4.30
C LEU A 268 -7.57 18.15 -3.62
N LEU A 269 -7.68 18.20 -2.28
CA LEU A 269 -8.51 17.26 -1.52
C LEU A 269 -9.98 17.35 -1.89
N ALA A 270 -10.51 18.55 -2.09
CA ALA A 270 -11.88 18.77 -2.55
C ALA A 270 -12.16 18.10 -3.91
N LYS A 271 -11.17 17.98 -4.80
CA LYS A 271 -11.33 17.22 -6.05
C LYS A 271 -11.49 15.72 -5.81
N LEU A 272 -10.89 15.17 -4.76
CA LEU A 272 -11.06 13.77 -4.39
C LEU A 272 -12.47 13.49 -3.85
N GLU A 273 -13.04 14.45 -3.11
CA GLU A 273 -14.40 14.35 -2.57
C GLU A 273 -15.46 14.25 -3.68
N ASN A 274 -15.22 14.85 -4.86
CA ASN A 274 -16.11 14.74 -6.01
C ASN A 274 -16.29 13.29 -6.51
N PHE A 275 -15.37 12.39 -6.16
CA PHE A 275 -15.42 10.96 -6.48
C PHE A 275 -15.77 10.12 -5.25
N SER A 276 -16.29 10.75 -4.21
CA SER A 276 -16.75 10.09 -3.01
C SER A 276 -18.14 9.48 -3.21
N GLY A 277 -18.25 8.15 -2.94
CA GLY A 277 -19.52 7.68 -2.38
C GLY A 277 -19.54 8.09 -0.89
N TRP A 278 -20.70 8.10 -0.27
CA TRP A 278 -20.79 8.36 1.16
C TRP A 278 -20.18 7.18 1.94
N SER A 279 -18.92 7.28 2.29
CA SER A 279 -18.19 6.30 3.10
C SER A 279 -17.29 7.02 4.09
N ALA A 280 -17.82 7.24 5.29
CA ALA A 280 -16.98 7.68 6.40
C ALA A 280 -16.02 6.56 6.81
N MET A 281 -14.81 6.92 7.22
CA MET A 281 -13.91 5.96 7.87
C MET A 281 -14.60 5.42 9.16
N PRO A 282 -14.56 4.10 9.41
CA PRO A 282 -15.20 3.52 10.60
C PRO A 282 -14.67 4.18 11.87
N ILE A 283 -15.56 4.51 12.83
CA ILE A 283 -15.15 5.21 14.06
C ILE A 283 -14.15 4.40 14.89
N THR A 284 -14.25 3.07 14.86
CA THR A 284 -13.28 2.18 15.50
C THR A 284 -11.90 2.27 14.86
N ALA A 285 -11.82 2.43 13.53
CA ALA A 285 -10.57 2.64 12.81
C ALA A 285 -9.95 4.00 13.17
N VAL A 286 -10.78 5.05 13.25
CA VAL A 286 -10.35 6.39 13.69
C VAL A 286 -9.76 6.35 15.09
N ALA A 287 -10.45 5.73 16.05
CA ALA A 287 -10.01 5.62 17.43
C ALA A 287 -8.67 4.86 17.55
N ALA A 288 -8.58 3.70 16.87
CA ALA A 288 -7.35 2.91 16.85
C ALA A 288 -6.17 3.67 16.24
N ALA A 289 -6.41 4.38 15.13
CA ALA A 289 -5.39 5.16 14.45
C ALA A 289 -4.88 6.31 15.32
N THR A 290 -5.79 7.07 15.93
CA THR A 290 -5.44 8.18 16.83
C THR A 290 -4.63 7.71 18.04
N ALA A 291 -5.03 6.59 18.67
CA ALA A 291 -4.29 5.99 19.76
C ALA A 291 -2.89 5.52 19.32
N SER A 292 -2.81 4.87 18.15
CA SER A 292 -1.53 4.40 17.59
C SER A 292 -0.57 5.55 17.24
N LEU A 293 -1.08 6.68 16.78
CA LEU A 293 -0.28 7.88 16.49
C LEU A 293 0.30 8.52 17.77
N LYS A 294 -0.42 8.43 18.88
CA LYS A 294 0.01 8.95 20.19
C LYS A 294 0.97 8.04 20.93
N HIS A 295 1.19 6.81 20.44
CA HIS A 295 2.13 5.87 21.05
C HIS A 295 3.56 6.21 20.63
N GLU A 296 4.34 6.70 21.57
CA GLU A 296 5.67 7.32 21.37
C GLU A 296 6.68 6.40 20.66
N HIS A 297 6.72 5.12 21.01
CA HIS A 297 7.75 4.19 20.53
C HIS A 297 7.26 3.18 19.47
N LEU A 298 5.97 3.18 19.13
CA LEU A 298 5.38 2.16 18.25
C LEU A 298 6.10 2.06 16.89
N VAL A 299 6.31 3.20 16.25
CA VAL A 299 6.94 3.26 14.93
C VAL A 299 8.43 2.90 15.00
N SER A 300 9.17 3.45 15.97
CA SER A 300 10.60 3.18 16.13
C SER A 300 10.88 1.71 16.39
N ASP A 301 10.15 1.10 17.32
CA ASP A 301 10.35 -0.30 17.72
C ASP A 301 10.04 -1.25 16.56
N ARG A 302 8.93 -1.03 15.87
CA ARG A 302 8.53 -1.83 14.70
C ARG A 302 9.47 -1.65 13.52
N LYS A 303 9.95 -0.43 13.27
CA LYS A 303 10.95 -0.15 12.25
C LYS A 303 12.25 -0.90 12.56
N GLN A 304 12.75 -0.83 13.78
CA GLN A 304 13.97 -1.52 14.22
C GLN A 304 13.84 -3.04 14.08
N SER A 305 12.73 -3.61 14.58
CA SER A 305 12.46 -5.05 14.47
C SER A 305 12.40 -5.51 13.01
N ASN A 306 11.68 -4.78 12.16
CA ASN A 306 11.59 -5.09 10.73
C ASN A 306 12.96 -4.97 10.05
N ALA A 307 13.71 -3.91 10.31
CA ALA A 307 15.03 -3.69 9.72
C ALA A 307 16.02 -4.81 10.11
N ALA A 308 16.03 -5.22 11.37
CA ALA A 308 16.87 -6.31 11.85
C ALA A 308 16.52 -7.65 11.18
N THR A 309 15.22 -7.98 11.08
CA THR A 309 14.75 -9.21 10.43
C THR A 309 15.03 -9.19 8.93
N ARG A 310 14.83 -8.06 8.27
CA ARG A 310 15.13 -7.86 6.85
C ARG A 310 16.64 -8.04 6.59
N GLN A 311 17.49 -7.43 7.40
CA GLN A 311 18.95 -7.54 7.23
C GLN A 311 19.43 -8.98 7.39
N LYS A 312 18.99 -9.70 8.42
CA LYS A 312 19.31 -11.13 8.59
C LYS A 312 18.90 -11.96 7.36
N THR A 313 17.77 -11.63 6.76
CA THR A 313 17.29 -12.31 5.55
C THR A 313 18.17 -11.97 4.35
N PHE A 314 18.62 -10.73 4.20
CA PHE A 314 19.55 -10.32 3.15
C PHE A 314 20.91 -10.98 3.28
N ASP A 315 21.45 -11.06 4.49
CA ASP A 315 22.72 -11.74 4.78
C ASP A 315 22.62 -13.22 4.40
N TRP A 316 21.51 -13.87 4.73
CA TRP A 316 21.25 -15.25 4.33
C TRP A 316 21.14 -15.38 2.80
N LEU A 317 20.36 -14.55 2.11
CA LEU A 317 20.24 -14.58 0.64
C LEU A 317 21.61 -14.42 -0.02
N ALA A 318 22.40 -13.46 0.43
CA ALA A 318 23.77 -13.23 -0.06
C ALA A 318 24.67 -14.45 0.16
N SER A 319 24.62 -15.08 1.35
CA SER A 319 25.39 -16.29 1.65
C SER A 319 25.02 -17.48 0.76
N GLN A 320 23.79 -17.51 0.25
CA GLN A 320 23.32 -18.55 -0.67
C GLN A 320 23.48 -18.16 -2.16
N GLY A 321 24.03 -16.97 -2.46
CA GLY A 321 24.23 -16.47 -3.82
C GLY A 321 22.96 -16.01 -4.55
N TYR A 322 21.87 -15.73 -3.81
CA TYR A 322 20.63 -15.20 -4.39
C TYR A 322 20.70 -13.69 -4.56
N ALA A 323 20.35 -13.21 -5.75
CA ALA A 323 20.23 -11.79 -6.01
C ALA A 323 18.90 -11.25 -5.45
N TYR A 324 18.95 -10.11 -4.78
CA TYR A 324 17.80 -9.41 -4.25
C TYR A 324 17.91 -7.91 -4.44
N VAL A 325 16.78 -7.20 -4.37
CA VAL A 325 16.74 -5.74 -4.42
C VAL A 325 16.82 -5.21 -2.99
N PRO A 326 17.85 -4.40 -2.64
CA PRO A 326 17.98 -3.78 -1.32
C PRO A 326 16.77 -2.88 -1.03
N SER A 327 16.02 -3.19 0.01
CA SER A 327 14.75 -2.54 0.33
C SER A 327 14.83 -1.69 1.60
N GLN A 328 14.06 -0.59 1.59
CA GLN A 328 13.80 0.29 2.73
C GLN A 328 12.36 0.14 3.26
N SER A 329 11.65 -0.93 2.85
CA SER A 329 10.26 -1.20 3.27
C SER A 329 10.13 -2.53 4.01
N ASN A 330 8.89 -2.95 4.30
CA ASN A 330 8.62 -4.28 4.84
C ASN A 330 8.45 -5.36 3.74
N CYS A 331 8.93 -5.12 2.54
CA CYS A 331 9.01 -6.12 1.49
C CYS A 331 10.22 -5.88 0.60
N PHE A 332 10.65 -6.91 -0.10
CA PHE A 332 11.76 -6.87 -1.05
C PHE A 332 11.55 -7.86 -2.20
N MET A 333 12.31 -7.71 -3.27
CA MET A 333 12.28 -8.63 -4.42
C MET A 333 13.50 -9.53 -4.41
N VAL A 334 13.29 -10.81 -4.74
CA VAL A 334 14.35 -11.81 -4.96
C VAL A 334 14.27 -12.29 -6.40
N ASP A 335 15.38 -12.29 -7.12
CA ASP A 335 15.48 -12.90 -8.44
C ASP A 335 15.74 -14.41 -8.30
N ALA A 336 14.71 -15.19 -8.49
CA ALA A 336 14.77 -16.64 -8.43
C ALA A 336 15.40 -17.30 -9.66
N LYS A 337 15.74 -16.54 -10.72
CA LYS A 337 16.25 -17.06 -12.01
C LYS A 337 15.36 -18.14 -12.64
N ARG A 338 14.11 -18.25 -12.18
CA ARG A 338 13.07 -19.18 -12.63
C ARG A 338 11.77 -18.40 -12.77
N PRO A 339 10.81 -18.88 -13.57
CA PRO A 339 9.49 -18.25 -13.66
C PRO A 339 8.88 -18.02 -12.27
N ALA A 340 8.60 -16.77 -11.93
CA ALA A 340 8.13 -16.38 -10.58
C ALA A 340 6.88 -17.17 -10.15
N LYS A 341 5.97 -17.46 -11.11
CA LYS A 341 4.77 -18.24 -10.83
C LYS A 341 5.08 -19.65 -10.33
N GLU A 342 6.07 -20.33 -10.91
CA GLU A 342 6.47 -21.68 -10.49
C GLU A 342 7.02 -21.67 -9.06
N VAL A 343 7.83 -20.66 -8.74
CA VAL A 343 8.39 -20.50 -7.39
C VAL A 343 7.30 -20.20 -6.38
N ILE A 344 6.36 -19.32 -6.71
CA ILE A 344 5.23 -18.99 -5.83
C ILE A 344 4.38 -20.23 -5.56
N ASP A 345 4.05 -21.01 -6.58
CA ASP A 345 3.24 -22.22 -6.44
C ASP A 345 3.99 -23.31 -5.62
N ALA A 346 5.30 -23.47 -5.84
CA ALA A 346 6.13 -24.42 -5.10
C ALA A 346 6.34 -24.04 -3.62
N MET A 347 6.40 -22.75 -3.33
CA MET A 347 6.44 -22.22 -1.96
C MET A 347 5.10 -22.43 -1.25
N ALA A 348 3.98 -22.16 -1.94
CA ALA A 348 2.64 -22.39 -1.41
C ALA A 348 2.37 -23.87 -1.09
N ALA A 349 2.91 -24.80 -1.90
CA ALA A 349 2.85 -26.25 -1.63
C ALA A 349 3.60 -26.65 -0.35
N ARG A 350 4.40 -25.76 0.21
CA ARG A 350 5.12 -25.92 1.48
C ARG A 350 4.58 -25.04 2.61
N ASN A 351 3.34 -24.61 2.48
CA ASN A 351 2.67 -23.73 3.45
C ASN A 351 3.33 -22.36 3.65
N VAL A 352 4.17 -21.91 2.71
CA VAL A 352 4.81 -20.59 2.75
C VAL A 352 4.31 -19.76 1.56
N TYR A 353 3.41 -18.83 1.84
CA TYR A 353 2.76 -17.99 0.84
C TYR A 353 3.52 -16.70 0.64
N ILE A 354 4.20 -16.58 -0.50
CA ILE A 354 4.96 -15.37 -0.90
C ILE A 354 4.17 -14.53 -1.92
N GLY A 355 4.63 -13.32 -2.16
CA GLY A 355 3.97 -12.38 -3.03
C GLY A 355 4.10 -12.73 -4.52
N ARG A 356 3.46 -11.91 -5.30
CA ARG A 356 3.12 -12.04 -6.72
C ARG A 356 4.30 -11.82 -7.66
N ALA A 357 4.06 -12.19 -8.92
CA ALA A 357 4.93 -11.87 -10.06
C ALA A 357 4.53 -10.55 -10.72
N TRP A 358 5.49 -9.90 -11.36
CA TRP A 358 5.28 -8.76 -12.27
C TRP A 358 5.73 -9.14 -13.67
N PRO A 359 4.95 -8.84 -14.74
CA PRO A 359 5.33 -9.21 -16.10
C PRO A 359 6.69 -8.67 -16.54
N VAL A 360 7.05 -7.46 -16.08
CA VAL A 360 8.35 -6.81 -16.40
C VAL A 360 9.53 -7.46 -15.66
N TRP A 361 9.27 -8.22 -14.60
CA TRP A 361 10.25 -8.96 -13.81
C TRP A 361 9.83 -10.42 -13.66
N PRO A 362 9.87 -11.21 -14.74
CA PRO A 362 9.23 -12.53 -14.81
C PRO A 362 9.86 -13.57 -13.88
N THR A 363 11.07 -13.34 -13.39
CA THR A 363 11.80 -14.24 -12.47
C THR A 363 11.84 -13.74 -11.03
N HIS A 364 11.34 -12.53 -10.77
CA HIS A 364 11.38 -11.96 -9.44
C HIS A 364 10.12 -12.28 -8.64
N VAL A 365 10.31 -12.62 -7.38
CA VAL A 365 9.24 -12.83 -6.40
C VAL A 365 9.33 -11.81 -5.28
N ARG A 366 8.19 -11.30 -4.80
CA ARG A 366 8.14 -10.37 -3.68
C ARG A 366 7.98 -11.12 -2.37
N ILE A 367 8.82 -10.80 -1.40
CA ILE A 367 8.79 -11.35 -0.06
C ILE A 367 8.41 -10.24 0.92
N THR A 368 7.38 -10.46 1.73
CA THR A 368 7.08 -9.60 2.88
C THR A 368 8.00 -9.97 4.03
N VAL A 369 8.55 -9.00 4.73
CA VAL A 369 9.31 -9.23 5.97
C VAL A 369 8.32 -9.55 7.08
N GLY A 370 8.26 -10.81 7.46
CA GLY A 370 7.45 -11.33 8.56
C GLY A 370 8.16 -11.28 9.89
N LEU A 371 7.66 -12.05 10.87
CA LEU A 371 8.37 -12.31 12.13
C LEU A 371 9.65 -13.13 11.87
N PRO A 372 10.64 -13.08 12.77
CA PRO A 372 11.88 -13.88 12.60
C PRO A 372 11.60 -15.34 12.26
N GLN A 373 10.65 -15.98 12.94
CA GLN A 373 10.29 -17.40 12.72
C GLN A 373 9.64 -17.61 11.33
N GLU A 374 8.89 -16.63 10.83
CA GLU A 374 8.29 -16.69 9.49
C GLU A 374 9.37 -16.57 8.41
N MET A 375 10.39 -15.75 8.66
CA MET A 375 11.53 -15.62 7.74
C MET A 375 12.45 -16.85 7.78
N GLU A 376 12.63 -17.51 8.92
CA GLU A 376 13.32 -18.80 9.01
C GLU A 376 12.57 -19.88 8.21
N ALA A 377 11.25 -19.98 8.35
CA ALA A 377 10.45 -20.91 7.55
C ALA A 377 10.53 -20.58 6.05
N PHE A 378 10.54 -19.30 5.68
CA PHE A 378 10.79 -18.86 4.32
C PHE A 378 12.14 -19.38 3.80
N GLN A 379 13.21 -19.20 4.55
CA GLN A 379 14.57 -19.60 4.16
C GLN A 379 14.64 -21.12 3.89
N VAL A 380 14.09 -21.92 4.79
CA VAL A 380 14.03 -23.39 4.65
C VAL A 380 13.24 -23.80 3.41
N ALA A 381 12.04 -23.27 3.25
CA ALA A 381 11.18 -23.59 2.12
C ALA A 381 11.79 -23.11 0.79
N PHE A 382 12.32 -21.87 0.74
CA PHE A 382 12.91 -21.29 -0.46
C PHE A 382 14.15 -22.08 -0.91
N GLN A 383 15.03 -22.46 0.02
CA GLN A 383 16.19 -23.29 -0.29
C GLN A 383 15.78 -24.65 -0.87
N ALA A 384 14.74 -25.28 -0.30
CA ALA A 384 14.22 -26.54 -0.79
C ALA A 384 13.61 -26.41 -2.20
N VAL A 385 12.87 -25.30 -2.48
CA VAL A 385 12.31 -25.02 -3.79
C VAL A 385 13.41 -24.76 -4.83
N MET A 386 14.46 -24.06 -4.43
CA MET A 386 15.54 -23.70 -5.36
C MET A 386 16.49 -24.85 -5.64
N LYS A 387 16.71 -25.76 -4.68
CA LYS A 387 17.54 -26.98 -4.87
C LYS A 387 16.82 -28.10 -5.61
N ASN A 388 15.49 -28.21 -5.49
CA ASN A 388 14.74 -29.34 -6.02
C ASN A 388 13.80 -28.92 -7.14
N SER A 389 14.04 -29.50 -8.32
CA SER A 389 13.08 -29.44 -9.42
C SER A 389 11.83 -30.34 -9.19
N THR A 390 11.79 -31.26 -8.21
CA THR A 390 10.82 -32.38 -8.22
C THR A 390 10.41 -33.02 -6.89
N THR A 391 10.68 -32.49 -5.69
CA THR A 391 10.25 -33.22 -4.48
C THR A 391 9.46 -32.35 -3.50
N THR A 392 8.24 -32.77 -3.17
CA THR A 392 7.41 -32.29 -2.06
C THR A 392 8.05 -32.69 -0.73
N GLY A 393 8.78 -31.78 -0.11
CA GLY A 393 9.33 -31.94 1.24
C GLY A 393 8.45 -31.23 2.26
N PHE A 394 8.11 -31.94 3.34
CA PHE A 394 7.40 -31.43 4.51
C PHE A 394 8.24 -30.35 5.20
N VAL A 395 7.67 -29.20 5.51
CA VAL A 395 8.25 -28.21 6.42
C VAL A 395 7.88 -28.63 7.84
N PRO A 396 8.84 -28.74 8.78
CA PRO A 396 8.52 -29.08 10.16
C PRO A 396 7.50 -28.11 10.75
N SER A 397 6.54 -28.63 11.52
CA SER A 397 5.55 -27.81 12.21
C SER A 397 6.27 -26.84 13.16
N LEU A 398 5.99 -25.56 12.99
CA LEU A 398 6.49 -24.54 13.91
C LEU A 398 5.62 -24.58 15.16
N ASN A 399 6.22 -24.97 16.29
CA ASN A 399 5.56 -24.98 17.59
C ASN A 399 5.27 -23.51 18.00
N ARG A 400 4.21 -22.92 17.45
CA ARG A 400 3.86 -21.52 17.60
C ARG A 400 2.95 -21.31 18.80
N ARG A 401 3.54 -21.07 19.95
CA ARG A 401 2.91 -20.11 20.86
C ARG A 401 3.26 -18.71 20.33
N ARG A 402 2.30 -18.01 19.76
CA ARG A 402 2.44 -16.57 19.47
C ARG A 402 2.60 -15.84 20.81
N SER A 403 3.83 -15.71 21.27
CA SER A 403 4.17 -14.72 22.29
C SER A 403 4.47 -13.43 21.56
N TYR A 404 3.62 -12.44 21.73
CA TYR A 404 3.93 -11.07 21.33
C TYR A 404 5.06 -10.56 22.24
N PRO A 405 5.90 -9.62 21.77
CA PRO A 405 6.98 -9.04 22.57
C PRO A 405 6.54 -8.54 23.95
N ASP A 406 5.27 -8.22 24.12
CA ASP A 406 4.67 -7.66 25.34
C ASP A 406 4.04 -8.72 26.27
N GLY A 407 4.25 -10.01 26.02
CA GLY A 407 3.79 -11.09 26.91
C GLY A 407 2.28 -11.32 26.99
N GLN A 408 1.49 -10.78 26.06
CA GLN A 408 0.03 -10.91 26.07
C GLN A 408 -0.43 -12.12 25.25
N SER A 409 -1.19 -13.01 25.90
CA SER A 409 -2.02 -14.04 25.25
C SER A 409 -3.42 -13.48 25.04
N TRP A 410 -4.00 -13.65 23.84
CA TRP A 410 -5.42 -13.38 23.61
C TRP A 410 -6.25 -14.42 24.38
N PRO A 411 -7.40 -14.01 24.96
CA PRO A 411 -8.32 -14.99 25.49
C PRO A 411 -8.81 -15.87 24.35
N SER A 412 -8.78 -17.18 24.58
CA SER A 412 -9.42 -18.18 23.71
C SER A 412 -10.91 -17.86 23.63
N VAL A 413 -11.40 -17.56 22.42
CA VAL A 413 -12.82 -17.54 22.08
C VAL A 413 -13.23 -18.93 21.65
#